data_823add9cdd09c8834e9800cef5c1ee4b
#
_entry.id   823add9cdd09c8834e9800cef5c1ee4b
#
_cell.length_a   1.000
_cell.length_b   1.000
_cell.length_c   1.000
_cell.angle_alpha   90.00
_cell.angle_beta   90.00
_cell.angle_gamma   90.00
#
_symmetry.space_group_name_H-M   'P 1'
#
loop_
_entity.id
_entity.type
_entity.pdbx_description
1 polymer ?
#
loop_
_entity_poly.entity_id
_entity_poly.type
_entity_poly.pdbx_seq_one_letter_code
_entity_poly.pdbx_strand_id
1 'polypeptide(L)'
;MKIAILDGYSINPGDLSWNSLKSFAEIVCYDRTSENQLPARMSGMDGIFVSKCKITREIMHGCPNLKFIGVTATGYDNIDLEAAEEKGISVFNTPLLSFWNYLTMLENTVHL
;
A
#
# COMPACT_ATOMS: atom_id res chain seq x y z
N MET A 1 10.97 2.20 -7.16
CA MET A 1 10.04 2.03 -6.03
C MET A 1 9.10 0.86 -6.31
N LYS A 2 8.93 0.00 -5.36
CA LYS A 2 8.04 -1.16 -5.47
C LYS A 2 6.85 -0.97 -4.54
N ILE A 3 5.64 -1.08 -5.07
CA ILE A 3 4.40 -0.87 -4.33
C ILE A 3 3.48 -2.07 -4.53
N ALA A 4 2.93 -2.58 -3.45
CA ALA A 4 1.94 -3.66 -3.50
C ALA A 4 0.58 -3.14 -3.06
N ILE A 5 -0.45 -3.52 -3.79
CA ILE A 5 -1.84 -3.30 -3.41
C ILE A 5 -2.38 -4.66 -2.98
N LEU A 6 -2.66 -4.82 -1.69
CA LEU A 6 -2.88 -6.14 -1.11
C LEU A 6 -4.31 -6.65 -1.20
N ASP A 7 -5.29 -5.76 -1.29
CA ASP A 7 -6.69 -6.14 -1.39
C ASP A 7 -7.41 -5.25 -2.41
N GLY A 8 -6.93 -5.34 -3.65
CA GLY A 8 -7.40 -4.51 -4.75
C GLY A 8 -8.87 -4.67 -5.09
N TYR A 9 -9.47 -5.82 -4.71
CA TYR A 9 -10.89 -6.04 -4.97
C TYR A 9 -11.77 -4.97 -4.31
N SER A 10 -11.31 -4.38 -3.24
CA SER A 10 -12.09 -3.37 -2.50
C SER A 10 -11.73 -1.94 -2.88
N ILE A 11 -10.71 -1.72 -3.70
CA ILE A 11 -10.26 -0.38 -4.05
C ILE A 11 -10.13 -0.12 -5.54
N ASN A 12 -10.32 -1.13 -6.37
CA ASN A 12 -10.28 -0.96 -7.82
C ASN A 12 -11.68 -1.12 -8.41
N PRO A 13 -12.37 -0.03 -8.71
CA PRO A 13 -13.72 -0.10 -9.27
C PRO A 13 -13.74 -0.49 -10.76
N GLY A 14 -12.65 -0.96 -11.32
CA GLY A 14 -12.61 -1.42 -12.69
C GLY A 14 -12.34 -0.35 -13.73
N ASP A 15 -12.56 0.89 -13.40
CA ASP A 15 -12.30 2.02 -14.30
C ASP A 15 -11.02 2.77 -13.98
N LEU A 16 -10.28 2.33 -12.95
CA LEU A 16 -8.97 2.89 -12.63
C LEU A 16 -7.90 2.20 -13.47
N SER A 17 -7.03 2.99 -14.04
CA SER A 17 -5.92 2.46 -14.83
C SER A 17 -4.62 2.53 -14.04
N TRP A 18 -4.00 1.39 -13.82
CA TRP A 18 -2.70 1.32 -13.17
C TRP A 18 -1.53 1.42 -14.14
N ASN A 19 -1.81 1.31 -15.45
CA ASN A 19 -0.77 1.21 -16.45
C ASN A 19 0.11 2.45 -16.55
N SER A 20 -0.48 3.63 -16.40
CA SER A 20 0.28 4.87 -16.47
C SER A 20 1.26 5.01 -15.29
N LEU A 21 0.92 4.42 -14.16
CA LEU A 21 1.74 4.50 -12.95
C LEU A 21 2.88 3.51 -12.97
N LYS A 22 2.75 2.43 -13.73
CA LYS A 22 3.80 1.42 -13.86
C LYS A 22 5.02 1.93 -14.60
N SER A 23 4.92 3.07 -15.23
CA SER A 23 6.06 3.65 -15.97
C SER A 23 7.16 4.14 -15.03
N PHE A 24 6.86 4.45 -13.78
CA PHE A 24 7.87 4.92 -12.83
C PHE A 24 7.92 4.14 -11.53
N ALA A 25 6.91 3.33 -11.27
CA ALA A 25 6.87 2.50 -10.07
C ALA A 25 6.43 1.09 -10.45
N GLU A 26 7.05 0.11 -9.85
CA GLU A 26 6.65 -1.28 -10.02
C GLU A 26 5.48 -1.53 -9.09
N ILE A 27 4.29 -1.69 -9.65
CA ILE A 27 3.06 -1.85 -8.90
C ILE A 27 2.52 -3.25 -9.12
N VAL A 28 2.34 -3.98 -8.02
CA VAL A 28 1.75 -5.32 -8.05
C VAL A 28 0.40 -5.24 -7.34
N CYS A 29 -0.65 -5.63 -8.03
CA CYS A 29 -2.00 -5.59 -7.47
C CYS A 29 -2.49 -7.01 -7.24
N TYR A 30 -2.85 -7.30 -5.99
CA TYR A 30 -3.46 -8.57 -5.62
C TYR A 30 -4.92 -8.32 -5.28
N ASP A 31 -5.79 -9.16 -5.79
CA ASP A 31 -7.23 -9.03 -5.52
C ASP A 31 -7.52 -9.21 -4.03
N ARG A 32 -7.00 -10.28 -3.47
CA ARG A 32 -7.17 -10.61 -2.06
C ARG A 32 -5.86 -11.17 -1.52
N THR A 33 -5.56 -10.88 -0.27
CA THR A 33 -4.37 -11.40 0.38
C THR A 33 -4.77 -11.97 1.74
N SER A 34 -4.48 -13.24 1.96
CA SER A 34 -4.70 -13.88 3.25
C SER A 34 -3.55 -13.55 4.20
N GLU A 35 -3.78 -13.75 5.49
CA GLU A 35 -2.81 -13.41 6.52
C GLU A 35 -1.46 -14.10 6.28
N ASN A 36 -1.49 -15.37 5.90
CA ASN A 36 -0.25 -16.11 5.69
C ASN A 36 0.46 -15.77 4.36
N GLN A 37 -0.19 -15.03 3.48
CA GLN A 37 0.44 -14.55 2.25
C GLN A 37 1.11 -13.19 2.40
N LEU A 38 0.80 -12.46 3.47
CA LEU A 38 1.30 -11.10 3.67
C LEU A 38 2.82 -11.01 3.69
N PRO A 39 3.55 -11.87 4.44
CA PRO A 39 5.00 -11.72 4.49
C PRO A 39 5.65 -11.82 3.12
N ALA A 40 5.23 -12.79 2.31
CA ALA A 40 5.82 -12.97 0.99
C ALA A 40 5.49 -11.83 0.03
N ARG A 41 4.26 -11.32 0.09
CA ARG A 41 3.80 -10.26 -0.80
C ARG A 41 4.32 -8.88 -0.43
N MET A 42 4.64 -8.67 0.84
CA MET A 42 5.15 -7.40 1.33
C MET A 42 6.67 -7.32 1.32
N SER A 43 7.35 -8.46 1.31
CA SER A 43 8.81 -8.51 1.34
C SER A 43 9.39 -7.76 0.15
N GLY A 44 10.32 -6.85 0.43
CA GLY A 44 10.96 -6.06 -0.62
C GLY A 44 10.16 -4.88 -1.13
N MET A 45 8.95 -4.66 -0.63
CA MET A 45 8.14 -3.52 -1.04
C MET A 45 8.57 -2.25 -0.32
N ASP A 46 8.53 -1.14 -1.03
CA ASP A 46 8.77 0.19 -0.45
C ASP A 46 7.50 0.78 0.14
N GLY A 47 6.36 0.41 -0.39
CA GLY A 47 5.07 0.86 0.08
C GLY A 47 3.98 -0.16 -0.16
N ILE A 48 2.92 -0.09 0.64
CA ILE A 48 1.75 -0.93 0.46
C ILE A 48 0.48 -0.12 0.61
N PHE A 49 -0.56 -0.55 -0.09
CA PHE A 49 -1.91 -0.04 0.09
C PHE A 49 -2.80 -1.18 0.53
N VAL A 50 -3.53 -0.97 1.60
CA VAL A 50 -4.39 -1.99 2.21
C VAL A 50 -5.74 -1.40 2.53
N SER A 51 -6.74 -2.25 2.57
CA SER A 51 -8.08 -1.87 3.05
C SER A 51 -8.41 -2.65 4.33
N LYS A 52 -8.31 -3.95 4.27
CA LYS A 52 -8.73 -4.83 5.37
C LYS A 52 -7.64 -5.74 5.91
N CYS A 53 -6.50 -5.84 5.25
CA CYS A 53 -5.42 -6.69 5.72
C CYS A 53 -4.87 -6.20 7.04
N LYS A 54 -4.60 -7.12 7.95
CA LYS A 54 -4.06 -6.79 9.27
C LYS A 54 -2.55 -6.78 9.21
N ILE A 55 -1.95 -5.62 9.46
CA ILE A 55 -0.50 -5.44 9.39
C ILE A 55 0.04 -5.32 10.81
N THR A 56 0.70 -6.38 11.26
CA THR A 56 1.23 -6.48 12.61
C THR A 56 2.70 -6.08 12.67
N ARG A 57 3.19 -5.89 13.89
CA ARG A 57 4.61 -5.63 14.14
C ARG A 57 5.49 -6.71 13.53
N GLU A 58 5.10 -7.96 13.67
CA GLU A 58 5.89 -9.08 13.15
C GLU A 58 6.01 -9.03 11.63
N ILE A 59 4.92 -8.69 10.96
CA ILE A 59 4.94 -8.54 9.50
C ILE A 59 5.87 -7.41 9.08
N MET A 60 5.83 -6.29 9.80
CA MET A 60 6.70 -5.15 9.50
C MET A 60 8.17 -5.47 9.70
N HIS A 61 8.50 -6.36 10.65
CA HIS A 61 9.88 -6.79 10.85
C HIS A 61 10.46 -7.45 9.60
N GLY A 62 9.64 -8.13 8.84
CA GLY A 62 10.07 -8.79 7.61
C GLY A 62 10.13 -7.87 6.40
N CYS A 63 9.90 -6.58 6.58
CA CYS A 63 9.82 -5.61 5.48
C CYS A 63 10.79 -4.45 5.71
N PRO A 64 12.10 -4.68 5.57
CA PRO A 64 13.11 -3.66 5.93
C PRO A 64 13.07 -2.44 5.02
N ASN A 65 12.50 -2.56 3.82
CA ASN A 65 12.44 -1.44 2.88
C ASN A 65 11.13 -0.66 2.95
N LEU A 66 10.18 -1.10 3.77
CA LEU A 66 8.85 -0.50 3.82
C LEU A 66 8.91 0.91 4.39
N LYS A 67 8.40 1.87 3.63
CA LYS A 67 8.44 3.29 3.97
C LYS A 67 7.06 3.86 4.28
N PHE A 68 6.00 3.29 3.68
CA PHE A 68 4.67 3.80 3.93
C PHE A 68 3.60 2.71 3.81
N ILE A 69 2.50 2.95 4.52
CA ILE A 69 1.28 2.14 4.45
C ILE A 69 0.11 3.08 4.21
N GLY A 70 -0.52 2.95 3.06
CA GLY A 70 -1.74 3.68 2.74
C GLY A 70 -2.95 2.81 3.05
N VAL A 71 -3.83 3.30 3.94
CA VAL A 71 -5.05 2.59 4.30
C VAL A 71 -6.20 3.21 3.53
N THR A 72 -6.85 2.42 2.68
CA THR A 72 -7.93 2.90 1.82
C THR A 72 -9.31 2.75 2.45
N ALA A 73 -9.37 2.25 3.69
CA ALA A 73 -10.58 2.18 4.49
C ALA A 73 -10.69 3.40 5.40
N THR A 74 -11.78 3.49 6.17
CA THR A 74 -12.05 4.66 6.99
C THR A 74 -11.31 4.71 8.31
N GLY A 75 -10.66 3.61 8.73
CA GLY A 75 -9.96 3.55 10.00
C GLY A 75 -8.62 2.86 9.92
N TYR A 76 -7.91 2.86 11.02
CA TYR A 76 -6.58 2.26 11.13
C TYR A 76 -6.55 1.02 12.01
N ASP A 77 -7.69 0.46 12.36
CA ASP A 77 -7.79 -0.65 13.32
C ASP A 77 -6.98 -1.87 12.90
N ASN A 78 -6.71 -2.00 11.62
CA ASN A 78 -5.97 -3.12 11.07
C ASN A 78 -4.47 -2.91 11.03
N ILE A 79 -3.96 -1.76 11.50
CA ILE A 79 -2.53 -1.44 11.43
C ILE A 79 -1.99 -1.23 12.84
N ASP A 80 -0.84 -1.85 13.14
CA ASP A 80 -0.12 -1.59 14.38
C ASP A 80 0.63 -0.25 14.25
N LEU A 81 -0.03 0.83 14.64
CA LEU A 81 0.51 2.18 14.48
C LEU A 81 1.76 2.43 15.32
N GLU A 82 1.82 1.83 16.50
CA GLU A 82 3.00 1.98 17.35
C GLU A 82 4.24 1.37 16.70
N ALA A 83 4.07 0.17 16.14
CA ALA A 83 5.16 -0.49 15.43
C ALA A 83 5.61 0.30 14.22
N ALA A 84 4.66 0.86 13.48
CA ALA A 84 4.99 1.66 12.30
C ALA A 84 5.80 2.89 12.68
N GLU A 85 5.39 3.58 13.74
CA GLU A 85 6.11 4.76 14.22
C GLU A 85 7.53 4.41 14.64
N GLU A 86 7.70 3.33 15.38
CA GLU A 86 9.03 2.89 15.82
C GLU A 86 9.96 2.57 14.65
N LYS A 87 9.42 2.11 13.55
CA LYS A 87 10.20 1.73 12.38
C LYS A 87 10.33 2.84 11.35
N GLY A 88 9.77 4.01 11.62
CA GLY A 88 9.81 5.12 10.68
C GLY A 88 8.92 4.92 9.46
N ILE A 89 7.90 4.09 9.57
CA ILE A 89 6.94 3.83 8.50
C ILE A 89 5.80 4.84 8.62
N SER A 90 5.56 5.59 7.55
CA SER A 90 4.44 6.55 7.51
C SER A 90 3.14 5.81 7.24
N VAL A 91 2.11 6.10 8.04
CA VAL A 91 0.79 5.51 7.85
C VAL A 91 -0.19 6.64 7.58
N PHE A 92 -0.97 6.51 6.52
CA PHE A 92 -1.98 7.52 6.21
C PHE A 92 -3.26 6.84 5.75
N ASN A 93 -4.38 7.51 6.04
CA ASN A 93 -5.69 7.06 5.62
C ASN A 93 -6.08 7.85 4.37
N THR A 94 -6.52 7.14 3.34
CA THR A 94 -6.87 7.79 2.08
C THR A 94 -8.12 7.14 1.49
N PRO A 95 -9.23 7.90 1.33
CA PRO A 95 -10.39 7.40 0.59
C PRO A 95 -10.02 7.04 -0.84
N LEU A 96 -10.83 6.21 -1.47
CA LEU A 96 -10.53 5.71 -2.81
C LEU A 96 -10.18 6.82 -3.81
N LEU A 97 -10.96 7.89 -3.82
CA LEU A 97 -10.68 9.00 -4.74
C LEU A 97 -9.35 9.69 -4.42
N SER A 98 -9.06 9.88 -3.14
CA SER A 98 -7.78 10.49 -2.73
C SER A 98 -6.61 9.55 -3.03
N PHE A 99 -6.81 8.24 -2.92
CA PHE A 99 -5.82 7.26 -3.31
C PHE A 99 -5.45 7.42 -4.78
N TRP A 100 -6.45 7.52 -5.66
CA TRP A 100 -6.23 7.72 -7.08
C TRP A 100 -5.51 9.04 -7.36
N ASN A 101 -5.95 10.11 -6.70
CA ASN A 101 -5.32 11.42 -6.86
C ASN A 101 -3.87 11.40 -6.38
N TYR A 102 -3.58 10.70 -5.29
CA TYR A 102 -2.22 10.56 -4.78
C TYR A 102 -1.31 9.88 -5.79
N LEU A 103 -1.78 8.78 -6.38
CA LEU A 103 -1.00 8.07 -7.40
C LEU A 103 -0.76 8.95 -8.62
N THR A 104 -1.77 9.69 -9.05
CA THR A 104 -1.64 10.61 -10.18
C THR A 104 -0.64 11.72 -9.88
N MET A 105 -0.63 12.22 -8.65
CA MET A 105 0.31 13.25 -8.23
C MET A 105 1.75 12.73 -8.26
N LEU A 106 1.97 11.49 -7.81
CA LEU A 106 3.30 10.88 -7.87
C LEU A 106 3.79 10.78 -9.31
N GLU A 107 2.92 10.37 -10.23
CA GLU A 107 3.25 10.28 -11.65
C GLU A 107 3.67 11.64 -12.18
N ASN A 108 2.90 12.67 -11.88
CA ASN A 108 3.20 14.03 -12.34
C ASN A 108 4.52 14.54 -11.78
N THR A 109 4.84 14.19 -10.54
CA THR A 109 6.09 14.58 -9.92
C THR A 109 7.29 13.97 -10.64
N VAL A 110 7.13 12.72 -11.10
CA VAL A 110 8.20 12.03 -11.83
C VAL A 110 8.45 12.69 -13.18
N HIS A 111 7.41 13.20 -13.81
CA HIS A 111 7.52 13.82 -15.14
C HIS A 111 7.99 15.26 -15.11
N LEU A 112 8.05 15.85 -13.94
CA LEU A 112 8.58 17.20 -13.78
C LEU A 112 10.11 17.20 -13.70
#